data_59dabb49b86dd2172d5af57df9fa6fa4
#
_entry.id   59dabb49b86dd2172d5af57df9fa6fa4
#
_cell.length_a   1.000
_cell.length_b   1.000
_cell.length_c   1.000
_cell.angle_alpha   90.00
_cell.angle_beta   90.00
_cell.angle_gamma   90.00
#
_symmetry.space_group_name_H-M   'P 1'
#
loop_
_entity.id
_entity.type
_entity.pdbx_description
1 polymer ?
#
loop_
_entity_poly.entity_id
_entity_poly.type
_entity_poly.pdbx_seq_one_letter_code
_entity_poly.pdbx_strand_id
1 'polypeptide(L)'
;MAFEERGKLLFSNGVQFERGARSETDLPKLRLPEIAFAGRSNVGKSSLINALAEKVVARASNTPGRTQELNFFKVGTRFFIVDLPGYGFASAPRATVQAWTQLIHAYLRGRQQLKRVFLLIDSRHGLKKVDTDIMVMLDRAAVTYQIILTKADKVKTSELEKVLADTMAEGKKHVACYPEMLITSSENGLNIAALRGEIYKVVEGL
;
A
#
# COMPACT_ATOMS: atom_id res chain seq x y z
N MET A 1 -1.48 14.40 22.54
CA MET A 1 -1.30 14.69 21.10
C MET A 1 -2.07 13.64 20.31
N ALA A 2 -2.94 14.06 19.41
CA ALA A 2 -3.74 13.17 18.58
C ALA A 2 -2.84 12.34 17.65
N PHE A 3 -3.29 11.15 17.22
CA PHE A 3 -2.49 10.29 16.34
C PHE A 3 -2.16 10.94 14.99
N GLU A 4 -3.05 11.77 14.47
CA GLU A 4 -2.82 12.54 13.25
C GLU A 4 -1.65 13.53 13.38
N GLU A 5 -1.56 14.24 14.52
CA GLU A 5 -0.42 15.14 14.78
C GLU A 5 0.91 14.37 14.90
N ARG A 6 0.89 13.22 15.59
CA ARG A 6 2.06 12.34 15.68
C ARG A 6 2.46 11.79 14.32
N GLY A 7 1.47 11.42 13.50
CA GLY A 7 1.68 11.02 12.13
C GLY A 7 2.29 12.15 11.29
N LYS A 8 1.79 13.38 11.41
CA LYS A 8 2.37 14.54 10.75
C LYS A 8 3.84 14.76 11.13
N LEU A 9 4.16 14.68 12.43
CA LEU A 9 5.54 14.79 12.93
C LEU A 9 6.43 13.64 12.41
N LEU A 10 5.90 12.42 12.31
CA LEU A 10 6.64 11.30 11.77
C LEU A 10 7.10 11.56 10.32
N PHE A 11 6.22 12.12 9.49
CA PHE A 11 6.51 12.44 8.08
C PHE A 11 7.28 13.75 7.89
N SER A 12 7.31 14.67 8.86
CA SER A 12 8.05 15.94 8.77
C SER A 12 9.57 15.76 8.64
N ASN A 13 10.09 14.59 9.03
CA ASN A 13 11.50 14.21 8.82
C ASN A 13 11.84 13.97 7.34
N GLY A 14 10.87 14.11 6.47
CA GLY A 14 10.99 13.94 5.02
C GLY A 14 10.98 12.47 4.59
N VAL A 15 10.59 12.29 3.33
CA VAL A 15 10.55 10.99 2.64
C VAL A 15 11.55 11.03 1.49
N GLN A 16 12.42 10.04 1.37
CA GLN A 16 13.44 9.97 0.33
C GLN A 16 13.47 8.57 -0.29
N PHE A 17 13.63 8.51 -1.61
CA PHE A 17 13.89 7.25 -2.28
C PHE A 17 15.23 6.68 -1.83
N GLU A 18 15.24 5.45 -1.35
CA GLU A 18 16.45 4.74 -0.90
C GLU A 18 17.00 3.83 -2.00
N ARG A 19 16.15 2.90 -2.48
CA ARG A 19 16.54 1.96 -3.55
C ARG A 19 15.35 1.23 -4.15
N GLY A 20 15.55 0.67 -5.35
CA GLY A 20 14.75 -0.42 -5.90
C GLY A 20 15.37 -1.77 -5.59
N ALA A 21 14.56 -2.79 -5.29
CA ALA A 21 14.99 -4.15 -5.06
C ALA A 21 14.28 -5.10 -6.02
N ARG A 22 15.05 -5.93 -6.74
CA ARG A 22 14.56 -6.96 -7.68
C ARG A 22 14.73 -8.36 -7.13
N SER A 23 15.49 -8.50 -6.05
CA SER A 23 15.78 -9.75 -5.36
C SER A 23 15.92 -9.54 -3.87
N GLU A 24 15.95 -10.61 -3.10
CA GLU A 24 16.19 -10.55 -1.65
C GLU A 24 17.51 -9.91 -1.29
N THR A 25 18.54 -10.07 -2.13
CA THR A 25 19.90 -9.52 -1.89
C THR A 25 19.93 -8.00 -2.01
N ASP A 26 18.94 -7.41 -2.71
CA ASP A 26 18.82 -5.96 -2.90
C ASP A 26 18.09 -5.27 -1.76
N LEU A 27 17.48 -6.04 -0.83
CA LEU A 27 16.70 -5.46 0.27
C LEU A 27 17.58 -4.60 1.19
N PRO A 28 17.03 -3.50 1.75
CA PRO A 28 17.78 -2.68 2.69
C PRO A 28 18.29 -3.50 3.90
N LYS A 29 19.56 -3.30 4.26
CA LYS A 29 20.18 -3.96 5.41
C LYS A 29 19.74 -3.34 6.75
N LEU A 30 19.24 -2.09 6.72
CA LEU A 30 18.73 -1.41 7.90
C LEU A 30 17.46 -2.13 8.40
N ARG A 31 17.46 -2.45 9.70
CA ARG A 31 16.32 -3.14 10.36
C ARG A 31 15.31 -2.13 10.91
N LEU A 32 14.81 -1.24 10.05
CA LEU A 32 13.73 -0.33 10.40
C LEU A 32 12.37 -1.01 10.16
N PRO A 33 11.32 -0.63 10.90
CA PRO A 33 9.96 -1.04 10.57
C PRO A 33 9.62 -0.71 9.10
N GLU A 34 8.79 -1.54 8.48
CA GLU A 34 8.33 -1.35 7.11
C GLU A 34 6.81 -1.38 7.05
N ILE A 35 6.25 -0.49 6.25
CA ILE A 35 4.89 -0.60 5.77
C ILE A 35 4.93 -0.73 4.25
N ALA A 36 4.06 -1.54 3.67
CA ALA A 36 4.03 -1.73 2.23
C ALA A 36 2.71 -1.24 1.63
N PHE A 37 2.77 -0.63 0.45
CA PHE A 37 1.59 -0.31 -0.35
C PHE A 37 1.48 -1.29 -1.51
N ALA A 38 0.33 -1.98 -1.58
CA ALA A 38 -0.04 -2.87 -2.66
C ALA A 38 -1.30 -2.36 -3.37
N GLY A 39 -1.47 -2.69 -4.63
CA GLY A 39 -2.68 -2.32 -5.36
C GLY A 39 -2.53 -2.54 -6.86
N ARG A 40 -3.67 -2.51 -7.55
CA ARG A 40 -3.68 -2.60 -9.01
C ARG A 40 -2.92 -1.44 -9.64
N SER A 41 -2.45 -1.68 -10.85
CA SER A 41 -1.92 -0.59 -11.65
C SER A 41 -2.94 0.55 -11.77
N ASN A 42 -2.46 1.78 -11.66
CA ASN A 42 -3.28 3.01 -11.71
C ASN A 42 -4.33 3.14 -10.58
N VAL A 43 -4.20 2.39 -9.49
CA VAL A 43 -5.06 2.51 -8.30
C VAL A 43 -4.87 3.84 -7.55
N GLY A 44 -3.77 4.55 -7.79
CA GLY A 44 -3.41 5.80 -7.11
C GLY A 44 -2.27 5.65 -6.09
N LYS A 45 -1.52 4.54 -6.12
CA LYS A 45 -0.47 4.21 -5.15
C LYS A 45 0.63 5.28 -5.07
N SER A 46 1.25 5.66 -6.19
CA SER A 46 2.27 6.72 -6.22
C SER A 46 1.71 8.08 -5.82
N SER A 47 0.46 8.40 -6.20
CA SER A 47 -0.21 9.64 -5.77
C SER A 47 -0.42 9.67 -4.27
N LEU A 48 -0.80 8.54 -3.66
CA LEU A 48 -0.99 8.42 -2.21
C LEU A 48 0.35 8.57 -1.46
N ILE A 49 1.41 7.92 -1.94
CA ILE A 49 2.76 8.06 -1.37
C ILE A 49 3.23 9.53 -1.44
N ASN A 50 3.01 10.20 -2.57
CA ASN A 50 3.35 11.61 -2.73
C ASN A 50 2.52 12.52 -1.82
N ALA A 51 1.23 12.24 -1.64
CA ALA A 51 0.36 12.98 -0.71
C ALA A 51 0.81 12.80 0.75
N LEU A 52 1.21 11.59 1.15
CA LEU A 52 1.79 11.32 2.46
C LEU A 52 3.12 12.07 2.66
N ALA A 53 3.96 12.14 1.63
CA ALA A 53 5.26 12.80 1.67
C ALA A 53 5.19 14.33 1.53
N GLU A 54 4.04 14.89 1.14
CA GLU A 54 3.86 16.33 0.76
C GLU A 54 4.84 16.79 -0.33
N LYS A 55 5.34 15.85 -1.13
CA LYS A 55 6.23 16.12 -2.25
C LYS A 55 6.25 14.95 -3.23
N VAL A 56 6.73 15.19 -4.44
CA VAL A 56 6.88 14.14 -5.44
C VAL A 56 8.13 13.30 -5.14
N VAL A 57 7.93 12.12 -4.58
CA VAL A 57 9.00 11.12 -4.29
C VAL A 57 8.80 9.86 -5.11
N ALA A 58 7.56 9.45 -5.35
CA ALA A 58 7.19 8.31 -6.17
C ALA A 58 6.76 8.79 -7.56
N ARG A 59 7.36 8.22 -8.61
CA ARG A 59 6.96 8.54 -9.99
C ARG A 59 5.79 7.66 -10.38
N ALA A 60 4.69 8.30 -10.82
CA ALA A 60 3.60 7.57 -11.47
C ALA A 60 4.13 7.02 -12.80
N SER A 61 4.26 5.70 -12.90
CA SER A 61 4.59 5.06 -14.18
C SER A 61 3.30 4.89 -14.99
N ASN A 62 3.17 5.63 -16.07
CA ASN A 62 2.06 5.45 -17.02
C ASN A 62 2.32 4.27 -17.98
N THR A 63 3.46 3.62 -17.91
CA THR A 63 3.82 2.51 -18.78
C THR A 63 3.62 1.20 -18.05
N PRO A 64 2.62 0.38 -18.44
CA PRO A 64 2.40 -0.94 -17.85
C PRO A 64 3.62 -1.85 -18.00
N GLY A 65 3.98 -2.57 -16.93
CA GLY A 65 5.03 -3.58 -16.95
C GLY A 65 6.48 -3.10 -16.77
N ARG A 66 6.71 -1.81 -16.50
CA ARG A 66 8.07 -1.24 -16.42
C ARG A 66 8.75 -1.41 -15.06
N THR A 67 8.02 -1.56 -13.97
CA THR A 67 8.60 -1.66 -12.62
C THR A 67 8.28 -3.01 -12.01
N GLN A 68 9.26 -3.90 -12.05
CA GLN A 68 9.25 -5.22 -11.40
C GLN A 68 10.09 -5.20 -10.11
N GLU A 69 10.19 -4.05 -9.47
CA GLU A 69 11.01 -3.88 -8.28
C GLU A 69 10.20 -3.30 -7.14
N LEU A 70 10.60 -3.65 -5.92
CA LEU A 70 10.11 -3.07 -4.69
C LEU A 70 10.83 -1.74 -4.51
N ASN A 71 10.09 -0.63 -4.46
CA ASN A 71 10.71 0.68 -4.23
C ASN A 71 10.67 1.03 -2.75
N PHE A 72 11.82 1.21 -2.15
CA PHE A 72 11.97 1.59 -0.74
C PHE A 72 12.14 3.11 -0.62
N PHE A 73 11.27 3.71 0.18
CA PHE A 73 11.34 5.12 0.56
C PHE A 73 11.58 5.20 2.05
N LYS A 74 12.66 5.85 2.46
CA LYS A 74 13.01 6.06 3.85
C LYS A 74 12.31 7.29 4.39
N VAL A 75 11.64 7.17 5.52
CA VAL A 75 10.99 8.27 6.23
C VAL A 75 11.85 8.66 7.42
N GLY A 76 12.60 9.73 7.28
CA GLY A 76 13.62 10.13 8.24
C GLY A 76 14.56 8.97 8.57
N THR A 77 14.69 8.65 9.88
CA THR A 77 15.43 7.49 10.38
C THR A 77 14.51 6.45 11.02
N ARG A 78 13.20 6.55 10.79
CA ARG A 78 12.20 5.84 11.59
C ARG A 78 11.67 4.57 10.93
N PHE A 79 11.34 4.59 9.64
CA PHE A 79 10.75 3.44 8.96
C PHE A 79 10.92 3.55 7.43
N PHE A 80 10.52 2.47 6.73
CA PHE A 80 10.43 2.46 5.28
C PHE A 80 8.97 2.37 4.81
N ILE A 81 8.65 3.13 3.78
CA ILE A 81 7.52 2.87 2.89
C ILE A 81 8.04 1.99 1.77
N VAL A 82 7.35 0.88 1.50
CA VAL A 82 7.68 -0.04 0.40
C VAL A 82 6.57 0.01 -0.63
N ASP A 83 6.89 0.52 -1.81
CA ASP A 83 5.97 0.55 -2.94
C ASP A 83 6.09 -0.77 -3.70
N LEU A 84 5.10 -1.64 -3.55
CA LEU A 84 5.06 -2.92 -4.27
C LEU A 84 4.66 -2.67 -5.73
N PRO A 85 5.23 -3.42 -6.69
CA PRO A 85 4.84 -3.27 -8.09
C PRO A 85 3.35 -3.53 -8.26
N GLY A 86 2.69 -2.70 -9.08
CA GLY A 86 1.25 -2.84 -9.35
C GLY A 86 0.93 -4.17 -10.02
N TYR A 87 -0.20 -4.76 -9.67
CA TYR A 87 -0.69 -6.00 -10.27
C TYR A 87 -1.91 -5.76 -11.19
N GLY A 88 -2.40 -6.84 -11.83
CA GLY A 88 -3.64 -6.79 -12.62
C GLY A 88 -3.46 -6.23 -14.03
N PHE A 89 -2.26 -6.34 -14.61
CA PHE A 89 -2.05 -6.02 -16.03
C PHE A 89 -2.63 -7.12 -16.92
N ALA A 90 -3.70 -6.83 -17.64
CA ALA A 90 -4.34 -7.78 -18.55
C ALA A 90 -3.44 -8.24 -19.70
N SER A 91 -2.41 -7.48 -20.04
CA SER A 91 -1.50 -7.73 -21.16
C SER A 91 -0.06 -8.10 -20.76
N ALA A 92 0.21 -8.36 -19.46
CA ALA A 92 1.56 -8.72 -19.04
C ALA A 92 1.92 -10.15 -19.48
N PRO A 93 3.12 -10.38 -20.02
CA PRO A 93 3.60 -11.73 -20.31
C PRO A 93 3.59 -12.62 -19.07
N ARG A 94 3.27 -13.92 -19.21
CA ARG A 94 3.21 -14.87 -18.08
C ARG A 94 4.50 -14.90 -17.26
N ALA A 95 5.67 -14.83 -17.91
CA ALA A 95 6.96 -14.78 -17.23
C ALA A 95 7.10 -13.56 -16.31
N THR A 96 6.61 -12.40 -16.75
CA THR A 96 6.57 -11.16 -15.96
C THR A 96 5.70 -11.31 -14.72
N VAL A 97 4.52 -11.92 -14.86
CA VAL A 97 3.61 -12.17 -13.73
C VAL A 97 4.23 -13.14 -12.74
N GLN A 98 4.89 -14.20 -13.23
CA GLN A 98 5.57 -15.17 -12.37
C GLN A 98 6.72 -14.55 -11.59
N ALA A 99 7.60 -13.79 -12.23
CA ALA A 99 8.72 -13.09 -11.59
C ALA A 99 8.22 -12.10 -10.52
N TRP A 100 7.16 -11.35 -10.83
CA TRP A 100 6.50 -10.46 -9.88
C TRP A 100 5.96 -11.23 -8.66
N THR A 101 5.24 -12.32 -8.91
CA THR A 101 4.66 -13.15 -7.85
C THR A 101 5.75 -13.73 -6.93
N GLN A 102 6.85 -14.22 -7.51
CA GLN A 102 7.98 -14.76 -6.75
C GLN A 102 8.63 -13.68 -5.86
N LEU A 103 8.90 -12.49 -6.40
CA LEU A 103 9.48 -11.39 -5.65
C LEU A 103 8.59 -10.96 -4.46
N ILE A 104 7.28 -10.83 -4.70
CA ILE A 104 6.32 -10.47 -3.64
C ILE A 104 6.25 -11.58 -2.58
N HIS A 105 6.18 -12.84 -2.98
CA HIS A 105 6.17 -13.97 -2.04
C HIS A 105 7.45 -14.02 -1.20
N ALA A 106 8.61 -13.83 -1.81
CA ALA A 106 9.88 -13.80 -1.09
C ALA A 106 9.89 -12.66 -0.06
N TYR A 107 9.49 -11.46 -0.48
CA TYR A 107 9.39 -10.30 0.41
C TYR A 107 8.41 -10.54 1.58
N LEU A 108 7.18 -11.00 1.30
CA LEU A 108 6.16 -11.17 2.33
C LEU A 108 6.53 -12.26 3.35
N ARG A 109 7.11 -13.39 2.90
CA ARG A 109 7.42 -14.53 3.78
C ARG A 109 8.64 -14.32 4.67
N GLY A 110 9.61 -13.55 4.23
CA GLY A 110 10.90 -13.43 4.92
C GLY A 110 11.11 -12.12 5.67
N ARG A 111 10.23 -11.14 5.50
CA ARG A 111 10.49 -9.78 5.97
C ARG A 111 9.95 -9.51 7.36
N GLN A 112 10.77 -9.78 8.39
CA GLN A 112 10.42 -9.54 9.81
C GLN A 112 10.11 -8.07 10.14
N GLN A 113 10.66 -7.13 9.37
CA GLN A 113 10.44 -5.69 9.53
C GLN A 113 9.07 -5.24 9.03
N LEU A 114 8.42 -6.01 8.14
CA LEU A 114 7.10 -5.67 7.58
C LEU A 114 6.04 -5.74 8.67
N LYS A 115 5.43 -4.58 8.97
CA LYS A 115 4.42 -4.44 10.02
C LYS A 115 3.00 -4.57 9.47
N ARG A 116 2.74 -3.98 8.30
CA ARG A 116 1.42 -4.02 7.66
C ARG A 116 1.53 -3.74 6.17
N VAL A 117 0.66 -4.38 5.39
CA VAL A 117 0.42 -4.03 3.99
C VAL A 117 -0.84 -3.17 3.91
N PHE A 118 -0.77 -2.00 3.30
CA PHE A 118 -1.93 -1.20 2.92
C PHE A 118 -2.35 -1.60 1.50
N LEU A 119 -3.48 -2.28 1.39
CA LEU A 119 -4.04 -2.77 0.12
C LEU A 119 -4.97 -1.70 -0.45
N LEU A 120 -4.57 -1.10 -1.56
CA LEU A 120 -5.30 -0.01 -2.19
C LEU A 120 -6.35 -0.53 -3.18
N ILE A 121 -7.58 -0.06 -3.01
CA ILE A 121 -8.72 -0.37 -3.89
C ILE A 121 -9.29 0.93 -4.45
N ASP A 122 -9.44 1.02 -5.75
CA ASP A 122 -10.03 2.19 -6.42
C ASP A 122 -11.55 2.21 -6.17
N SER A 123 -12.04 3.26 -5.52
CA SER A 123 -13.46 3.41 -5.15
C SER A 123 -14.41 3.38 -6.34
N ARG A 124 -13.93 3.72 -7.54
CA ARG A 124 -14.75 3.70 -8.76
C ARG A 124 -15.10 2.30 -9.21
N HIS A 125 -14.34 1.30 -8.78
CA HIS A 125 -14.44 -0.06 -9.30
C HIS A 125 -14.65 -1.11 -8.20
N GLY A 126 -14.37 -0.78 -6.94
CA GLY A 126 -14.39 -1.74 -5.84
C GLY A 126 -13.41 -2.89 -6.03
N LEU A 127 -13.59 -3.94 -5.25
CA LEU A 127 -12.80 -5.17 -5.32
C LEU A 127 -12.98 -5.87 -6.67
N LYS A 128 -11.88 -6.40 -7.19
CA LYS A 128 -11.84 -7.28 -8.36
C LYS A 128 -11.24 -8.63 -7.96
N LYS A 129 -11.44 -9.65 -8.78
CA LYS A 129 -10.89 -11.00 -8.55
C LYS A 129 -9.39 -10.99 -8.23
N VAL A 130 -8.62 -10.17 -8.94
CA VAL A 130 -7.15 -10.04 -8.69
C VAL A 130 -6.84 -9.45 -7.32
N ASP A 131 -7.70 -8.60 -6.75
CA ASP A 131 -7.53 -8.06 -5.41
C ASP A 131 -7.78 -9.16 -4.36
N THR A 132 -8.84 -9.96 -4.53
CA THR A 132 -9.12 -11.09 -3.63
C THR A 132 -8.04 -12.17 -3.72
N ASP A 133 -7.43 -12.39 -4.88
CA ASP A 133 -6.28 -13.30 -5.00
C ASP A 133 -5.07 -12.80 -4.18
N ILE A 134 -4.83 -11.48 -4.14
CA ILE A 134 -3.81 -10.88 -3.27
C ILE A 134 -4.19 -11.01 -1.78
N MET A 135 -5.46 -10.80 -1.42
CA MET A 135 -5.93 -11.00 -0.03
C MET A 135 -5.67 -12.44 0.43
N VAL A 136 -5.99 -13.43 -0.39
CA VAL A 136 -5.66 -14.85 -0.11
C VAL A 136 -4.15 -15.08 0.03
N MET A 137 -3.34 -14.42 -0.79
CA MET A 137 -1.87 -14.50 -0.68
C MET A 137 -1.37 -13.96 0.65
N LEU A 138 -1.91 -12.81 1.11
CA LEU A 138 -1.56 -12.19 2.38
C LEU A 138 -2.00 -13.04 3.57
N ASP A 139 -3.20 -13.65 3.52
CA ASP A 139 -3.67 -14.61 4.52
C ASP A 139 -2.70 -15.80 4.65
N ARG A 140 -2.31 -16.40 3.52
CA ARG A 140 -1.36 -17.53 3.49
C ARG A 140 0.04 -17.17 3.98
N ALA A 141 0.44 -15.93 3.82
CA ALA A 141 1.71 -15.43 4.31
C ALA A 141 1.64 -14.99 5.78
N ALA A 142 0.47 -15.00 6.41
CA ALA A 142 0.18 -14.47 7.75
C ALA A 142 0.63 -13.01 7.91
N VAL A 143 0.46 -12.20 6.86
CA VAL A 143 0.82 -10.79 6.83
C VAL A 143 -0.44 -9.95 7.01
N THR A 144 -0.52 -9.21 8.10
CA THR A 144 -1.63 -8.28 8.35
C THR A 144 -1.69 -7.22 7.26
N TYR A 145 -2.89 -7.01 6.71
CA TYR A 145 -3.13 -5.96 5.74
C TYR A 145 -4.39 -5.16 6.08
N GLN A 146 -4.40 -3.91 5.64
CA GLN A 146 -5.51 -2.98 5.83
C GLN A 146 -5.93 -2.41 4.48
N ILE A 147 -7.23 -2.40 4.21
CA ILE A 147 -7.76 -1.92 2.95
C ILE A 147 -7.92 -0.40 3.00
N ILE A 148 -7.44 0.28 1.95
CA ILE A 148 -7.58 1.72 1.73
C ILE A 148 -8.36 1.92 0.43
N LEU A 149 -9.55 2.51 0.53
CA LEU A 149 -10.29 2.97 -0.64
C LEU A 149 -9.68 4.28 -1.13
N THR A 150 -9.25 4.31 -2.39
CA THR A 150 -8.64 5.49 -3.02
C THR A 150 -9.61 6.17 -3.97
N LYS A 151 -9.30 7.41 -4.38
CA LYS A 151 -10.07 8.20 -5.35
C LYS A 151 -11.53 8.39 -4.96
N ALA A 152 -11.79 8.59 -3.67
CA ALA A 152 -13.14 8.82 -3.16
C ALA A 152 -13.79 10.08 -3.74
N ASP A 153 -12.97 11.04 -4.19
CA ASP A 153 -13.39 12.25 -4.89
C ASP A 153 -14.03 12.00 -6.27
N LYS A 154 -13.87 10.80 -6.83
CA LYS A 154 -14.35 10.43 -8.17
C LYS A 154 -15.68 9.65 -8.17
N VAL A 155 -16.30 9.45 -7.01
CA VAL A 155 -17.54 8.70 -6.85
C VAL A 155 -18.55 9.47 -6.01
N LYS A 156 -19.85 9.20 -6.22
CA LYS A 156 -20.91 9.76 -5.40
C LYS A 156 -20.94 9.07 -4.03
N THR A 157 -21.44 9.76 -3.02
CA THR A 157 -21.52 9.23 -1.65
C THR A 157 -22.22 7.88 -1.57
N SER A 158 -23.36 7.72 -2.24
CA SER A 158 -24.11 6.45 -2.24
C SER A 158 -23.35 5.28 -2.91
N GLU A 159 -22.59 5.57 -3.94
CA GLU A 159 -21.74 4.57 -4.61
C GLU A 159 -20.56 4.19 -3.70
N LEU A 160 -19.96 5.17 -3.02
CA LEU A 160 -18.87 4.96 -2.09
C LEU A 160 -19.32 4.11 -0.89
N GLU A 161 -20.49 4.40 -0.32
CA GLU A 161 -21.07 3.61 0.77
C GLU A 161 -21.29 2.16 0.39
N LYS A 162 -21.81 1.92 -0.83
CA LYS A 162 -21.97 0.56 -1.37
C LYS A 162 -20.62 -0.14 -1.52
N VAL A 163 -19.64 0.50 -2.15
CA VAL A 163 -18.30 -0.08 -2.33
C VAL A 163 -17.65 -0.39 -0.98
N LEU A 164 -17.82 0.49 0.00
CA LEU A 164 -17.31 0.27 1.35
C LEU A 164 -17.98 -0.96 2.00
N ALA A 165 -19.32 -1.04 1.95
CA ALA A 165 -20.06 -2.16 2.52
C ALA A 165 -19.68 -3.51 1.88
N ASP A 166 -19.60 -3.56 0.55
CA ASP A 166 -19.21 -4.76 -0.20
C ASP A 166 -17.76 -5.18 0.12
N THR A 167 -16.86 -4.19 0.21
CA THR A 167 -15.44 -4.41 0.55
C THR A 167 -15.28 -4.91 1.99
N MET A 168 -16.02 -4.33 2.94
CA MET A 168 -16.03 -4.78 4.34
C MET A 168 -16.57 -6.20 4.49
N ALA A 169 -17.64 -6.54 3.74
CA ALA A 169 -18.21 -7.88 3.75
C ALA A 169 -17.22 -8.92 3.24
N GLU A 170 -16.44 -8.60 2.20
CA GLU A 170 -15.36 -9.46 1.71
C GLU A 170 -14.21 -9.56 2.72
N GLY A 171 -13.75 -8.41 3.25
CA GLY A 171 -12.65 -8.36 4.22
C GLY A 171 -12.86 -9.23 5.44
N LYS A 172 -14.11 -9.36 5.93
CA LYS A 172 -14.47 -10.23 7.07
C LYS A 172 -14.22 -11.72 6.82
N LYS A 173 -14.06 -12.15 5.58
CA LYS A 173 -13.78 -13.55 5.21
C LYS A 173 -12.27 -13.86 5.27
N HIS A 174 -11.44 -12.86 5.49
CA HIS A 174 -9.98 -12.93 5.42
C HIS A 174 -9.37 -12.70 6.80
N VAL A 175 -8.63 -13.69 7.29
CA VAL A 175 -8.11 -13.69 8.67
C VAL A 175 -7.01 -12.66 8.92
N ALA A 176 -6.26 -12.28 7.89
CA ALA A 176 -5.20 -11.29 8.00
C ALA A 176 -5.69 -9.86 7.69
N CYS A 177 -6.96 -9.69 7.29
CA CYS A 177 -7.53 -8.38 7.01
C CYS A 177 -7.79 -7.61 8.30
N TYR A 178 -7.16 -6.45 8.46
CA TYR A 178 -7.45 -5.54 9.56
C TYR A 178 -8.88 -5.00 9.43
N PRO A 179 -9.68 -4.97 10.51
CA PRO A 179 -11.12 -4.72 10.42
C PRO A 179 -11.50 -3.29 10.01
N GLU A 180 -10.61 -2.32 10.31
CA GLU A 180 -10.85 -0.92 9.97
C GLU A 180 -10.34 -0.62 8.56
N MET A 181 -11.18 0.06 7.76
CA MET A 181 -10.84 0.52 6.42
C MET A 181 -10.77 2.05 6.41
N LEU A 182 -9.89 2.60 5.59
CA LEU A 182 -9.81 4.04 5.37
C LEU A 182 -10.26 4.40 3.96
N ILE A 183 -10.98 5.51 3.85
CA ILE A 183 -11.40 6.12 2.58
C ILE A 183 -10.53 7.33 2.34
N THR A 184 -9.86 7.42 1.19
CA THR A 184 -8.90 8.48 0.93
C THR A 184 -9.06 9.10 -0.45
N SER A 185 -8.61 10.33 -0.58
CA SER A 185 -8.34 10.97 -1.86
C SER A 185 -7.02 11.75 -1.77
N SER A 186 -6.09 11.41 -2.65
CA SER A 186 -4.84 12.17 -2.78
C SER A 186 -5.04 13.49 -3.52
N GLU A 187 -6.15 13.66 -4.22
CA GLU A 187 -6.46 14.85 -5.02
C GLU A 187 -6.87 16.01 -4.12
N ASN A 188 -7.77 15.77 -3.18
CA ASN A 188 -8.31 16.78 -2.27
C ASN A 188 -7.84 16.65 -0.82
N GLY A 189 -6.93 15.71 -0.54
CA GLY A 189 -6.35 15.49 0.80
C GLY A 189 -7.25 14.75 1.78
N LEU A 190 -8.40 14.21 1.34
CA LEU A 190 -9.34 13.51 2.22
C LEU A 190 -8.64 12.38 2.98
N ASN A 191 -8.69 12.46 4.32
CA ASN A 191 -8.17 11.47 5.27
C ASN A 191 -6.67 11.13 5.12
N ILE A 192 -5.87 11.98 4.47
CA ILE A 192 -4.41 11.81 4.42
C ILE A 192 -3.79 11.96 5.82
N ALA A 193 -4.30 12.90 6.63
CA ALA A 193 -3.87 13.07 8.03
C ALA A 193 -4.22 11.82 8.88
N ALA A 194 -5.43 11.28 8.72
CA ALA A 194 -5.87 10.06 9.40
C ALA A 194 -4.99 8.86 9.01
N LEU A 195 -4.64 8.71 7.72
CA LEU A 195 -3.75 7.65 7.26
C LEU A 195 -2.33 7.80 7.83
N ARG A 196 -1.79 9.02 7.95
CA ARG A 196 -0.51 9.25 8.65
C ARG A 196 -0.60 8.84 10.13
N GLY A 197 -1.71 9.13 10.80
CA GLY A 197 -1.96 8.70 12.17
C GLY A 197 -2.01 7.18 12.31
N GLU A 198 -2.65 6.50 11.36
CA GLU A 198 -2.70 5.04 11.34
C GLU A 198 -1.31 4.43 11.08
N ILE A 199 -0.55 4.98 10.14
CA ILE A 199 0.84 4.56 9.89
C ILE A 199 1.69 4.75 11.14
N TYR A 200 1.52 5.86 11.87
CA TYR A 200 2.21 6.08 13.14
C TYR A 200 1.93 4.94 14.13
N LYS A 201 0.66 4.58 14.35
CA LYS A 201 0.28 3.46 15.24
C LYS A 201 0.98 2.17 14.83
N VAL A 202 0.95 1.84 13.54
CA VAL A 202 1.56 0.62 13.00
C VAL A 202 3.07 0.58 13.21
N VAL A 203 3.75 1.69 12.97
CA VAL A 203 5.21 1.80 13.12
C VAL A 203 5.64 1.71 14.58
N GLU A 204 4.87 2.28 15.52
CA GLU A 204 5.15 2.27 16.95
C GLU A 204 4.61 1.00 17.65
N GLY A 205 3.82 0.16 16.98
CA GLY A 205 3.26 -1.07 17.54
C GLY A 205 2.11 -0.82 18.52
N LEU A 206 1.29 0.20 18.28
CA LEU A 206 0.15 0.62 19.10
C LEU A 206 -1.18 0.03 18.59
#